data_1cbd92d71de9945265aded826eff8864
#
_entry.id   1cbd92d71de9945265aded826eff8864
#
_cell.length_a   1.000
_cell.length_b   1.000
_cell.length_c   1.000
_cell.angle_alpha   90.00
_cell.angle_beta   90.00
_cell.angle_gamma   90.00
#
_symmetry.space_group_name_H-M   'P 1'
#
loop_
_entity.id
_entity.type
_entity.pdbx_description
1 polymer ?
#
loop_
_entity_poly.entity_id
_entity_poly.type
_entity_poly.pdbx_seq_one_letter_code
_entity_poly.pdbx_strand_id
1 'polypeptide(L)'
;FPAVHYTMGGIWVDYNLMTTIPGLYAIGEANFSDHGANRLGASALMQGLADGYFVLPYTIGDYLSHKIQAPKVKTDTKAFDQAEKEVKEKIAKLLSIGGKQSVDDIHKKLGHIMWENVGMARTKESLEKAITEIQALRKEFWKDVKVVGKENDFNVELEKALRLADFLELGELMARDALNREESCG
;
A
#
# COMPACT_ATOMS: atom_id res chain seq x y z
N PHE A 1 -0.28 10.52 -25.02
CA PHE A 1 -0.58 11.07 -23.69
C PHE A 1 0.05 10.16 -22.66
N PRO A 2 0.97 10.61 -21.80
CA PRO A 2 1.58 9.80 -20.76
C PRO A 2 0.52 9.33 -19.76
N ALA A 3 0.60 8.08 -19.36
CA ALA A 3 -0.28 7.51 -18.34
C ALA A 3 0.55 6.64 -17.38
N VAL A 4 0.15 6.60 -16.13
CA VAL A 4 0.73 5.68 -15.15
C VAL A 4 0.42 4.26 -15.60
N HIS A 5 1.45 3.41 -15.68
CA HIS A 5 1.31 2.06 -16.19
C HIS A 5 1.80 0.99 -15.20
N TYR A 6 2.97 1.19 -14.63
CA TYR A 6 3.63 0.19 -13.77
C TYR A 6 4.54 0.88 -12.76
N THR A 7 4.54 0.41 -11.53
CA THR A 7 5.46 0.88 -10.49
C THR A 7 6.53 -0.20 -10.25
N MET A 8 7.79 0.10 -10.60
CA MET A 8 8.92 -0.76 -10.25
C MET A 8 9.19 -0.62 -8.75
N GLY A 9 9.55 -1.74 -8.13
CA GLY A 9 9.71 -1.83 -6.69
C GLY A 9 8.47 -2.36 -6.01
N GLY A 10 8.53 -2.55 -4.73
CA GLY A 10 7.43 -3.11 -3.95
C GLY A 10 7.90 -3.79 -2.67
N ILE A 11 7.09 -4.71 -2.18
CA ILE A 11 7.37 -5.45 -0.95
C ILE A 11 8.53 -6.43 -1.18
N TRP A 12 9.51 -6.40 -0.31
CA TRP A 12 10.60 -7.38 -0.33
C TRP A 12 10.07 -8.81 -0.08
N VAL A 13 10.55 -9.74 -0.87
CA VAL A 13 10.27 -11.17 -0.75
C VAL A 13 11.53 -11.99 -0.96
N ASP A 14 11.56 -13.19 -0.40
CA ASP A 14 12.57 -14.20 -0.70
C ASP A 14 12.26 -14.95 -2.02
N TYR A 15 13.08 -15.92 -2.36
CA TYR A 15 12.87 -16.75 -3.57
C TYR A 15 11.59 -17.60 -3.55
N ASN A 16 10.96 -17.76 -2.40
CA ASN A 16 9.67 -18.44 -2.26
C ASN A 16 8.51 -17.45 -2.22
N LEU A 17 8.75 -16.16 -2.53
CA LEU A 17 7.77 -15.06 -2.52
C LEU A 17 7.24 -14.72 -1.12
N MET A 18 7.91 -15.18 -0.06
CA MET A 18 7.53 -14.86 1.32
C MET A 18 8.16 -13.54 1.75
N THR A 19 7.37 -12.69 2.38
CA THR A 19 7.84 -11.45 2.98
C THR A 19 8.60 -11.70 4.29
N THR A 20 9.07 -10.65 4.94
CA THR A 20 9.66 -10.75 6.29
C THR A 20 8.64 -11.18 7.36
N ILE A 21 7.34 -11.20 7.03
CA ILE A 21 6.28 -11.69 7.92
C ILE A 21 5.96 -13.13 7.53
N PRO A 22 6.21 -14.13 8.41
CA PRO A 22 5.96 -15.52 8.10
C PRO A 22 4.49 -15.79 7.72
N GLY A 23 4.29 -16.41 6.56
CA GLY A 23 2.96 -16.72 6.03
C GLY A 23 2.30 -15.61 5.21
N LEU A 24 2.97 -14.45 5.06
CA LEU A 24 2.55 -13.39 4.16
C LEU A 24 3.43 -13.41 2.90
N TYR A 25 2.80 -13.47 1.74
CA TYR A 25 3.45 -13.55 0.44
C TYR A 25 3.04 -12.39 -0.45
N ALA A 26 3.96 -11.92 -1.29
CA ALA A 26 3.67 -10.92 -2.31
C ALA A 26 4.13 -11.42 -3.67
N ILE A 27 3.25 -11.35 -4.66
CA ILE A 27 3.48 -11.88 -6.01
C ILE A 27 3.23 -10.81 -7.07
N GLY A 28 3.86 -10.98 -8.23
CA GLY A 28 3.72 -10.06 -9.35
C GLY A 28 4.20 -8.66 -9.02
N GLU A 29 3.47 -7.65 -9.48
CA GLU A 29 3.84 -6.23 -9.31
C GLU A 29 3.88 -5.76 -7.84
N ALA A 30 3.21 -6.47 -6.93
CA ALA A 30 3.22 -6.13 -5.51
C ALA A 30 4.57 -6.39 -4.84
N ASN A 31 5.40 -7.28 -5.37
CA ASN A 31 6.75 -7.50 -4.85
C ASN A 31 7.78 -6.59 -5.54
N PHE A 32 8.98 -6.49 -4.94
CA PHE A 32 10.03 -5.59 -5.41
C PHE A 32 10.57 -5.91 -6.80
N SER A 33 10.43 -7.13 -7.26
CA SER A 33 10.92 -7.72 -8.51
C SER A 33 12.33 -7.29 -8.97
N ASP A 34 12.95 -8.06 -9.86
CA ASP A 34 14.33 -7.84 -10.32
C ASP A 34 14.41 -6.92 -11.55
N HIS A 35 13.56 -5.93 -11.66
CA HIS A 35 13.52 -5.06 -12.84
C HIS A 35 14.55 -3.94 -12.84
N GLY A 36 15.19 -3.67 -11.70
CA GLY A 36 16.08 -2.53 -11.55
C GLY A 36 15.36 -1.19 -11.67
N ALA A 37 16.06 -0.19 -12.20
CA ALA A 37 15.51 1.16 -12.35
C ALA A 37 14.40 1.26 -13.40
N ASN A 38 14.38 0.36 -14.38
CA ASN A 38 13.36 0.30 -15.41
C ASN A 38 13.21 -1.12 -15.96
N ARG A 39 11.98 -1.59 -16.11
CA ARG A 39 11.71 -2.91 -16.62
C ARG A 39 11.79 -3.00 -18.15
N LEU A 40 12.14 -4.14 -18.67
CA LEU A 40 12.01 -4.45 -20.09
C LEU A 40 10.54 -4.66 -20.47
N GLY A 41 10.21 -4.43 -21.74
CA GLY A 41 8.87 -4.66 -22.25
C GLY A 41 8.40 -6.10 -21.98
N ALA A 42 7.17 -6.26 -21.55
CA ALA A 42 6.50 -7.51 -21.18
C ALA A 42 7.10 -8.29 -19.99
N SER A 43 8.25 -7.90 -19.44
CA SER A 43 8.89 -8.63 -18.33
C SER A 43 8.05 -8.67 -17.04
N ALA A 44 7.24 -7.67 -16.79
CA ALA A 44 6.33 -7.64 -15.63
C ALA A 44 5.25 -8.74 -15.70
N LEU A 45 4.65 -8.94 -16.88
CA LEU A 45 3.69 -10.03 -17.07
C LEU A 45 4.37 -11.40 -16.98
N MET A 46 5.56 -11.53 -17.56
CA MET A 46 6.34 -12.78 -17.45
C MET A 46 6.68 -13.11 -16.00
N GLN A 47 7.09 -12.12 -15.22
CA GLN A 47 7.37 -12.31 -13.79
C GLN A 47 6.09 -12.74 -13.05
N GLY A 48 4.98 -12.02 -13.20
CA GLY A 48 3.72 -12.38 -12.54
C GLY A 48 3.22 -13.77 -12.91
N LEU A 49 3.40 -14.20 -14.18
CA LEU A 49 3.09 -15.55 -14.62
C LEU A 49 4.07 -16.58 -14.03
N ALA A 50 5.36 -16.27 -13.98
CA ALA A 50 6.37 -17.15 -13.37
C ALA A 50 6.10 -17.35 -11.88
N ASP A 51 5.84 -16.27 -11.15
CA ASP A 51 5.49 -16.32 -9.73
C ASP A 51 4.24 -17.19 -9.49
N GLY A 52 3.19 -16.99 -10.29
CA GLY A 52 1.92 -17.69 -10.13
C GLY A 52 1.96 -19.16 -10.57
N TYR A 53 2.62 -19.49 -11.68
CA TYR A 53 2.62 -20.84 -12.22
C TYR A 53 3.75 -21.71 -11.70
N PHE A 54 4.93 -21.16 -11.46
CA PHE A 54 6.13 -21.95 -11.17
C PHE A 54 6.57 -21.87 -9.71
N VAL A 55 6.33 -20.76 -9.02
CA VAL A 55 6.79 -20.58 -7.63
C VAL A 55 5.66 -20.82 -6.64
N LEU A 56 4.54 -20.13 -6.79
CA LEU A 56 3.45 -20.13 -5.81
C LEU A 56 2.89 -21.53 -5.46
N PRO A 57 2.69 -22.46 -6.41
CA PRO A 57 2.18 -23.79 -6.06
C PRO A 57 3.10 -24.56 -5.10
N TYR A 58 4.42 -24.43 -5.28
CA TYR A 58 5.40 -25.05 -4.39
C TYR A 58 5.44 -24.36 -3.04
N THR A 59 5.44 -23.04 -3.02
CA THR A 59 5.40 -22.21 -1.82
C THR A 59 4.20 -22.54 -0.94
N ILE A 60 3.01 -22.61 -1.53
CA ILE A 60 1.78 -22.97 -0.79
C ILE A 60 1.88 -24.40 -0.26
N GLY A 61 2.30 -25.35 -1.09
CA GLY A 61 2.46 -26.75 -0.70
C GLY A 61 3.43 -26.91 0.46
N ASP A 62 4.60 -26.27 0.37
CA ASP A 62 5.63 -26.32 1.39
C ASP A 62 5.16 -25.69 2.71
N TYR A 63 4.63 -24.48 2.66
CA TYR A 63 4.11 -23.79 3.84
C TYR A 63 3.00 -24.59 4.53
N LEU A 64 2.04 -25.13 3.77
CA LEU A 64 0.93 -25.89 4.30
C LEU A 64 1.33 -27.25 4.84
N SER A 65 2.38 -27.89 4.28
CA SER A 65 2.85 -29.20 4.74
C SER A 65 3.16 -29.22 6.24
N HIS A 66 3.75 -28.13 6.73
CA HIS A 66 4.07 -27.94 8.14
C HIS A 66 2.85 -27.52 9.01
N LYS A 67 1.71 -27.19 8.38
CA LYS A 67 0.50 -26.69 9.04
C LYS A 67 -0.68 -27.66 9.00
N ILE A 68 -0.58 -28.79 8.28
CA ILE A 68 -1.69 -29.74 8.09
C ILE A 68 -2.26 -30.23 9.42
N GLN A 69 -1.40 -30.45 10.42
CA GLN A 69 -1.80 -30.91 11.74
C GLN A 69 -1.93 -29.79 12.79
N ALA A 70 -1.68 -28.54 12.38
CA ALA A 70 -1.81 -27.42 13.31
C ALA A 70 -3.27 -27.17 13.68
N PRO A 71 -3.56 -26.82 14.94
CA PRO A 71 -4.91 -26.44 15.34
C PRO A 71 -5.41 -25.28 14.48
N LYS A 72 -6.66 -25.38 14.01
CA LYS A 72 -7.29 -24.26 13.31
C LYS A 72 -7.44 -23.08 14.27
N VAL A 73 -7.04 -21.90 13.81
CA VAL A 73 -7.24 -20.66 14.56
C VAL A 73 -8.75 -20.38 14.63
N LYS A 74 -9.27 -20.22 15.83
CA LYS A 74 -10.66 -19.83 16.05
C LYS A 74 -10.80 -18.32 15.89
N THR A 75 -11.92 -17.89 15.30
CA THR A 75 -12.23 -16.47 15.08
C THR A 75 -12.85 -15.79 16.31
N ASP A 76 -13.18 -16.55 17.36
CA ASP A 76 -13.73 -16.10 18.63
C ASP A 76 -12.65 -15.68 19.65
N THR A 77 -11.53 -15.16 19.17
CA THR A 77 -10.42 -14.72 20.02
C THR A 77 -10.38 -13.19 20.15
N LYS A 78 -9.83 -12.71 21.25
CA LYS A 78 -9.66 -11.27 21.51
C LYS A 78 -8.93 -10.51 20.38
N ALA A 79 -8.08 -11.19 19.60
CA ALA A 79 -7.38 -10.57 18.49
C ALA A 79 -8.34 -10.18 17.35
N PHE A 80 -9.33 -11.03 17.04
CA PHE A 80 -10.37 -10.72 16.06
C PHE A 80 -11.31 -9.63 16.56
N ASP A 81 -11.75 -9.69 17.83
CA ASP A 81 -12.58 -8.65 18.44
C ASP A 81 -11.88 -7.27 18.39
N GLN A 82 -10.59 -7.25 18.69
CA GLN A 82 -9.79 -6.04 18.68
C GLN A 82 -9.66 -5.47 17.26
N ALA A 83 -9.36 -6.31 16.26
CA ALA A 83 -9.25 -5.89 14.87
C ALA A 83 -10.59 -5.33 14.33
N GLU A 84 -11.70 -5.99 14.64
CA GLU A 84 -13.03 -5.51 14.28
C GLU A 84 -13.33 -4.15 14.92
N LYS A 85 -13.01 -3.99 16.21
CA LYS A 85 -13.18 -2.74 16.93
C LYS A 85 -12.37 -1.60 16.30
N GLU A 86 -11.11 -1.82 15.98
CA GLU A 86 -10.23 -0.81 15.36
C GLU A 86 -10.78 -0.33 14.01
N VAL A 87 -11.27 -1.26 13.17
CA VAL A 87 -11.90 -0.90 11.89
C VAL A 87 -13.16 -0.08 12.09
N LYS A 88 -14.05 -0.48 13.02
CA LYS A 88 -15.27 0.27 13.35
C LYS A 88 -14.95 1.67 13.88
N GLU A 89 -13.96 1.81 14.74
CA GLU A 89 -13.51 3.10 15.26
C GLU A 89 -12.93 3.98 14.14
N LYS A 90 -12.14 3.43 13.22
CA LYS A 90 -11.61 4.16 12.05
C LYS A 90 -12.75 4.68 11.15
N ILE A 91 -13.76 3.85 10.88
CA ILE A 91 -14.94 4.22 10.09
C ILE A 91 -15.74 5.32 10.79
N ALA A 92 -16.08 5.12 12.05
CA ALA A 92 -16.85 6.10 12.84
C ALA A 92 -16.13 7.45 12.91
N LYS A 93 -14.81 7.44 13.10
CA LYS A 93 -13.98 8.64 13.08
C LYS A 93 -14.10 9.37 11.74
N LEU A 94 -13.92 8.69 10.61
CA LEU A 94 -14.00 9.32 9.28
C LEU A 94 -15.36 9.97 9.04
N LEU A 95 -16.45 9.29 9.38
CA LEU A 95 -17.80 9.81 9.23
C LEU A 95 -18.11 11.01 10.15
N SER A 96 -17.43 11.10 11.29
CA SER A 96 -17.67 12.16 12.31
C SER A 96 -16.87 13.44 12.08
N ILE A 97 -15.82 13.44 11.23
CA ILE A 97 -14.97 14.64 11.03
C ILE A 97 -15.78 15.82 10.51
N GLY A 98 -16.64 15.59 9.50
CA GLY A 98 -17.51 16.64 8.96
C GLY A 98 -16.76 17.87 8.43
N GLY A 99 -15.56 17.67 7.90
CA GLY A 99 -14.70 18.73 7.42
C GLY A 99 -15.18 19.39 6.13
N LYS A 100 -14.32 20.19 5.51
CA LYS A 100 -14.64 21.00 4.32
C LYS A 100 -14.05 20.41 3.04
N GLN A 101 -12.98 19.64 3.12
CA GLN A 101 -12.24 19.15 1.96
C GLN A 101 -12.79 17.81 1.50
N SER A 102 -13.02 17.67 0.19
CA SER A 102 -13.40 16.39 -0.39
C SER A 102 -12.23 15.39 -0.34
N VAL A 103 -12.56 14.11 -0.32
CA VAL A 103 -11.57 13.03 -0.41
C VAL A 103 -10.75 13.17 -1.69
N ASP A 104 -11.40 13.48 -2.82
CA ASP A 104 -10.76 13.64 -4.11
C ASP A 104 -9.77 14.83 -4.15
N ASP A 105 -10.06 15.94 -3.47
CA ASP A 105 -9.15 17.09 -3.43
C ASP A 105 -7.88 16.74 -2.65
N ILE A 106 -8.01 16.07 -1.51
CA ILE A 106 -6.85 15.63 -0.74
C ILE A 106 -6.04 14.58 -1.51
N HIS A 107 -6.72 13.66 -2.21
CA HIS A 107 -6.05 12.66 -3.05
C HIS A 107 -5.25 13.33 -4.18
N LYS A 108 -5.80 14.35 -4.84
CA LYS A 108 -5.09 15.13 -5.86
C LYS A 108 -3.87 15.85 -5.29
N LYS A 109 -3.98 16.42 -4.09
CA LYS A 109 -2.82 17.01 -3.41
C LYS A 109 -1.71 16.00 -3.17
N LEU A 110 -2.06 14.80 -2.66
CA LEU A 110 -1.09 13.72 -2.51
C LEU A 110 -0.46 13.33 -3.84
N GLY A 111 -1.27 13.18 -4.88
CA GLY A 111 -0.79 12.87 -6.24
C GLY A 111 0.20 13.90 -6.75
N HIS A 112 -0.04 15.18 -6.52
CA HIS A 112 0.89 16.27 -6.88
C HIS A 112 2.21 16.18 -6.12
N ILE A 113 2.16 15.97 -4.81
CA ILE A 113 3.37 15.81 -3.99
C ILE A 113 4.21 14.63 -4.49
N MET A 114 3.56 13.49 -4.74
CA MET A 114 4.23 12.29 -5.24
C MET A 114 4.82 12.50 -6.63
N TRP A 115 4.08 13.11 -7.54
CA TRP A 115 4.54 13.40 -8.90
C TRP A 115 5.75 14.31 -8.94
N GLU A 116 5.68 15.44 -8.24
CA GLU A 116 6.71 16.46 -8.28
C GLU A 116 7.98 16.08 -7.51
N ASN A 117 7.84 15.41 -6.37
CA ASN A 117 8.96 15.23 -5.46
C ASN A 117 9.43 13.77 -5.32
N VAL A 118 8.60 12.77 -5.68
CA VAL A 118 8.90 11.34 -5.55
C VAL A 118 8.83 10.61 -6.89
N GLY A 119 8.67 11.36 -7.98
CA GLY A 119 8.60 10.84 -9.34
C GLY A 119 9.93 10.30 -9.86
N MET A 120 10.10 10.30 -11.19
CA MET A 120 11.27 9.67 -11.84
C MET A 120 12.61 10.35 -11.54
N ALA A 121 12.61 11.68 -11.36
CA ALA A 121 13.81 12.44 -11.02
C ALA A 121 13.76 12.86 -9.55
N ARG A 122 14.53 12.18 -8.72
CA ARG A 122 14.53 12.36 -7.26
C ARG A 122 15.82 13.00 -6.81
N THR A 123 15.71 13.90 -5.83
CA THR A 123 16.84 14.44 -5.09
C THR A 123 16.57 14.29 -3.60
N LYS A 124 17.62 14.39 -2.79
CA LYS A 124 17.47 14.36 -1.33
C LYS A 124 16.49 15.44 -0.86
N GLU A 125 16.65 16.65 -1.38
CA GLU A 125 15.85 17.81 -1.03
C GLU A 125 14.38 17.61 -1.40
N SER A 126 14.09 17.06 -2.60
CA SER A 126 12.73 16.80 -3.03
C SER A 126 12.05 15.73 -2.18
N LEU A 127 12.77 14.68 -1.80
CA LEU A 127 12.26 13.61 -0.95
C LEU A 127 11.98 14.08 0.49
N GLU A 128 12.90 14.86 1.09
CA GLU A 128 12.70 15.46 2.42
C GLU A 128 11.48 16.41 2.44
N LYS A 129 11.32 17.19 1.36
CA LYS A 129 10.15 18.04 1.16
C LYS A 129 8.88 17.21 1.07
N ALA A 130 8.86 16.13 0.26
CA ALA A 130 7.70 15.25 0.12
C ALA A 130 7.28 14.67 1.46
N ILE A 131 8.22 14.14 2.25
CA ILE A 131 7.92 13.59 3.57
C ILE A 131 7.22 14.62 4.46
N THR A 132 7.75 15.85 4.48
CA THR A 132 7.18 16.94 5.28
C THR A 132 5.77 17.31 4.82
N GLU A 133 5.57 17.44 3.52
CA GLU A 133 4.27 17.80 2.92
C GLU A 133 3.23 16.69 3.09
N ILE A 134 3.60 15.42 2.93
CA ILE A 134 2.70 14.28 3.14
C ILE A 134 2.27 14.19 4.62
N GLN A 135 3.19 14.39 5.55
CA GLN A 135 2.86 14.42 6.98
C GLN A 135 1.88 15.55 7.33
N ALA A 136 2.07 16.73 6.74
CA ALA A 136 1.16 17.85 6.90
C ALA A 136 -0.23 17.52 6.31
N LEU A 137 -0.26 16.97 5.11
CA LEU A 137 -1.49 16.57 4.42
C LEU A 137 -2.24 15.46 5.17
N ARG A 138 -1.52 14.50 5.78
CA ARG A 138 -2.13 13.47 6.62
C ARG A 138 -2.79 14.06 7.88
N LYS A 139 -2.18 15.07 8.50
CA LYS A 139 -2.80 15.79 9.62
C LYS A 139 -4.04 16.58 9.18
N GLU A 140 -3.98 17.21 8.01
CA GLU A 140 -5.09 17.93 7.39
C GLU A 140 -6.25 16.97 7.08
N PHE A 141 -5.97 15.79 6.48
CA PHE A 141 -6.95 14.74 6.21
C PHE A 141 -7.74 14.36 7.47
N TRP A 142 -7.04 13.98 8.54
CA TRP A 142 -7.67 13.56 9.79
C TRP A 142 -8.37 14.67 10.57
N LYS A 143 -8.24 15.92 10.12
CA LYS A 143 -8.87 17.09 10.74
C LYS A 143 -10.02 17.65 9.92
N ASP A 144 -9.93 17.63 8.60
CA ASP A 144 -10.81 18.43 7.74
C ASP A 144 -11.38 17.65 6.53
N VAL A 145 -11.22 16.33 6.46
CA VAL A 145 -11.86 15.54 5.40
C VAL A 145 -13.37 15.51 5.57
N LYS A 146 -14.08 15.64 4.46
CA LYS A 146 -15.55 15.50 4.41
C LYS A 146 -15.90 14.16 3.77
N VAL A 147 -16.43 13.25 4.57
CA VAL A 147 -17.00 11.99 4.13
C VAL A 147 -18.50 12.05 4.30
N VAL A 148 -19.25 11.92 3.19
CA VAL A 148 -20.72 11.94 3.20
C VAL A 148 -21.27 10.50 3.23
N GLY A 149 -22.54 10.35 3.63
CA GLY A 149 -23.22 9.04 3.68
C GLY A 149 -23.15 8.40 5.08
N LYS A 150 -23.53 7.12 5.14
CA LYS A 150 -23.64 6.36 6.39
C LYS A 150 -22.80 5.09 6.31
N GLU A 151 -22.49 4.52 7.46
CA GLU A 151 -21.70 3.30 7.60
C GLU A 151 -22.34 2.09 6.90
N ASN A 152 -23.65 1.94 7.01
CA ASN A 152 -24.39 0.77 6.52
C ASN A 152 -24.93 0.93 5.09
N ASP A 153 -24.63 2.04 4.43
CA ASP A 153 -25.00 2.26 3.04
C ASP A 153 -23.84 1.85 2.11
N PHE A 154 -24.13 1.63 0.83
CA PHE A 154 -23.08 1.54 -0.19
C PHE A 154 -22.42 2.93 -0.34
N ASN A 155 -21.35 3.15 0.39
CA ASN A 155 -20.73 4.46 0.57
C ASN A 155 -19.36 4.53 -0.12
N VAL A 156 -19.36 4.97 -1.38
CA VAL A 156 -18.14 5.14 -2.20
C VAL A 156 -17.19 6.17 -1.61
N GLU A 157 -17.70 7.24 -0.99
CA GLU A 157 -16.85 8.28 -0.38
C GLU A 157 -16.12 7.76 0.86
N LEU A 158 -16.77 6.90 1.64
CA LEU A 158 -16.13 6.24 2.78
C LEU A 158 -15.04 5.27 2.31
N GLU A 159 -15.31 4.50 1.25
CA GLU A 159 -14.32 3.58 0.66
C GLU A 159 -13.09 4.33 0.15
N LYS A 160 -13.29 5.43 -0.59
CA LYS A 160 -12.21 6.32 -1.04
C LYS A 160 -11.43 6.91 0.14
N ALA A 161 -12.11 7.33 1.21
CA ALA A 161 -11.46 7.90 2.38
C ALA A 161 -10.58 6.88 3.12
N LEU A 162 -11.05 5.64 3.25
CA LEU A 162 -10.27 4.54 3.82
C LEU A 162 -9.02 4.27 3.02
N ARG A 163 -9.13 4.18 1.69
CA ARG A 163 -7.98 4.01 0.80
C ARG A 163 -7.01 5.19 0.85
N LEU A 164 -7.54 6.41 0.88
CA LEU A 164 -6.69 7.60 0.94
C LEU A 164 -5.89 7.65 2.25
N ALA A 165 -6.47 7.22 3.37
CA ALA A 165 -5.74 7.10 4.63
C ALA A 165 -4.52 6.18 4.46
N ASP A 166 -4.67 5.05 3.78
CA ASP A 166 -3.59 4.10 3.53
C ASP A 166 -2.58 4.64 2.49
N PHE A 167 -3.04 5.36 1.46
CA PHE A 167 -2.15 6.00 0.47
C PHE A 167 -1.29 7.11 1.07
N LEU A 168 -1.80 7.85 2.04
CA LEU A 168 -1.02 8.87 2.76
C LEU A 168 0.13 8.23 3.56
N GLU A 169 -0.07 7.05 4.14
CA GLU A 169 0.98 6.31 4.82
C GLU A 169 1.95 5.68 3.82
N LEU A 170 1.44 5.03 2.77
CA LEU A 170 2.26 4.41 1.74
C LEU A 170 3.13 5.45 1.01
N GLY A 171 2.59 6.62 0.67
CA GLY A 171 3.33 7.70 0.04
C GLY A 171 4.51 8.18 0.88
N GLU A 172 4.32 8.32 2.19
CA GLU A 172 5.42 8.66 3.12
C GLU A 172 6.48 7.55 3.17
N LEU A 173 6.05 6.28 3.24
CA LEU A 173 6.98 5.14 3.24
C LEU A 173 7.79 5.08 1.95
N MET A 174 7.15 5.27 0.79
CA MET A 174 7.84 5.32 -0.50
C MET A 174 8.89 6.43 -0.56
N ALA A 175 8.57 7.63 -0.07
CA ALA A 175 9.49 8.75 -0.04
C ALA A 175 10.69 8.48 0.92
N ARG A 176 10.43 7.88 2.07
CA ARG A 176 11.47 7.50 3.04
C ARG A 176 12.37 6.40 2.52
N ASP A 177 11.81 5.38 1.90
CA ASP A 177 12.59 4.30 1.30
C ASP A 177 13.47 4.82 0.18
N ALA A 178 12.93 5.67 -0.71
CA ALA A 178 13.71 6.32 -1.76
C ALA A 178 14.83 7.22 -1.20
N LEU A 179 14.60 7.91 -0.07
CA LEU A 179 15.62 8.73 0.59
C LEU A 179 16.76 7.90 1.19
N ASN A 180 16.47 6.70 1.65
CA ASN A 180 17.46 5.79 2.22
C ASN A 180 18.29 5.05 1.17
N ARG A 181 17.85 5.04 -0.08
CA ARG A 181 18.56 4.39 -1.20
C ARG A 181 19.48 5.38 -1.87
N GLU A 182 20.74 5.02 -2.00
CA GLU A 182 21.75 5.79 -2.76
C GLU A 182 22.02 5.18 -4.14
N GLU A 183 21.11 4.36 -4.63
CA GLU A 183 21.21 3.67 -5.92
C GLU A 183 19.94 3.82 -6.76
N SER A 184 20.08 3.71 -8.09
CA SER A 184 18.96 3.73 -9.03
C SER A 184 18.48 2.30 -9.28
N CYS A 185 17.62 1.80 -8.43
CA CYS A 185 16.93 0.51 -8.60
C CYS A 185 15.42 0.68 -8.37
N GLY A 186 14.63 -0.25 -8.91
CA GLY A 186 13.18 -0.20 -8.88
C GLY A 186 12.51 -0.13 -7.50
#